data_b6eaf6f9b9bcf428912e874c982f30e5
#
_entry.id   b6eaf6f9b9bcf428912e874c982f30e5
#
_cell.length_a   1.000
_cell.length_b   1.000
_cell.length_c   1.000
_cell.angle_alpha   90.00
_cell.angle_beta   90.00
_cell.angle_gamma   90.00
#
_symmetry.space_group_name_H-M   'P 1'
#
loop_
_entity.id
_entity.type
_entity.pdbx_description
1 polymer ?
#
loop_
_entity_poly.entity_id
_entity_poly.type
_entity_poly.pdbx_seq_one_letter_code
_entity_poly.pdbx_strand_id
1 'polypeptide(L)'
;MSVNSSDTLIDIQDLKFAYGENQVLKGIILKVPRGKVVAILGTSGCGKSTLLRLIGGQSRPAAGCVRVDGQVVHEMDDTALYLLRRKMGMMFQKSGLFTDLSTFENIAFPMRERTSLPEPVIRDLVMMKLHAVGLRSAHSLMPNELSGGMQRRVALARAIALDPMLVMYDEPFAGLDPISLNVIANLIRRLNDALGVTSIVVSYDVVESLKIADYIYFISDGVVAAHGSVAEVNASKDPFVRQFVDSLHDGPVAFHYPARPYPADLRIGS
;
A
#
# COMPACT_ATOMS: atom_id res chain seq x y z
N MET A 1 4.02 14.46 -17.68
CA MET A 1 5.49 14.41 -17.52
C MET A 1 6.01 13.13 -18.11
N SER A 2 6.90 13.19 -19.13
CA SER A 2 7.61 12.02 -19.64
C SER A 2 8.68 11.64 -18.61
N VAL A 3 8.36 10.69 -17.74
CA VAL A 3 9.33 10.12 -16.78
C VAL A 3 10.30 9.26 -17.59
N ASN A 4 11.60 9.58 -17.55
CA ASN A 4 12.64 8.76 -18.14
C ASN A 4 12.53 7.34 -17.56
N SER A 5 12.73 6.31 -18.38
CA SER A 5 12.61 4.91 -17.95
C SER A 5 13.56 4.52 -16.80
N SER A 6 14.66 5.25 -16.63
CA SER A 6 15.62 5.07 -15.52
C SER A 6 15.10 5.59 -14.15
N ASP A 7 14.07 6.44 -14.13
CA ASP A 7 13.54 7.06 -12.92
C ASP A 7 12.27 6.36 -12.39
N THR A 8 11.81 5.32 -13.09
CA THR A 8 10.62 4.54 -12.73
C THR A 8 11.06 3.29 -11.96
N LEU A 9 10.54 3.11 -10.73
CA LEU A 9 10.77 1.89 -9.95
C LEU A 9 9.80 0.78 -10.32
N ILE A 10 8.51 1.12 -10.51
CA ILE A 10 7.48 0.16 -10.88
C ILE A 10 6.80 0.63 -12.17
N ASP A 11 6.73 -0.27 -13.14
CA ASP A 11 6.01 -0.07 -14.41
C ASP A 11 5.03 -1.23 -14.62
N ILE A 12 3.74 -0.91 -14.65
CA ILE A 12 2.64 -1.86 -14.85
C ILE A 12 1.96 -1.55 -16.17
N GLN A 13 1.85 -2.59 -17.03
CA GLN A 13 1.33 -2.45 -18.39
C GLN A 13 0.22 -3.47 -18.63
N ASP A 14 -0.99 -2.98 -18.94
CA ASP A 14 -2.22 -3.74 -19.27
C ASP A 14 -2.46 -4.93 -18.34
N LEU A 15 -2.27 -4.72 -17.04
CA LEU A 15 -2.31 -5.79 -16.04
C LEU A 15 -3.71 -6.31 -15.83
N LYS A 16 -3.93 -7.61 -16.09
CA LYS A 16 -5.20 -8.31 -15.88
C LYS A 16 -5.02 -9.44 -14.86
N PHE A 17 -5.99 -9.57 -13.98
CA PHE A 17 -5.99 -10.64 -12.97
C PHE A 17 -7.41 -11.05 -12.59
N ALA A 18 -7.60 -12.34 -12.33
CA ALA A 18 -8.87 -12.91 -11.88
C ALA A 18 -8.65 -13.94 -10.76
N TYR A 19 -9.61 -14.04 -9.85
CA TYR A 19 -9.76 -15.16 -8.93
C TYR A 19 -10.86 -16.10 -9.49
N GLY A 20 -10.46 -17.23 -10.10
CA GLY A 20 -11.37 -18.06 -10.85
C GLY A 20 -12.02 -17.28 -12.00
N GLU A 21 -13.35 -17.24 -12.05
CA GLU A 21 -14.10 -16.47 -13.06
C GLU A 21 -14.23 -14.97 -12.76
N ASN A 22 -13.93 -14.56 -11.52
CA ASN A 22 -14.09 -13.17 -11.09
C ASN A 22 -12.87 -12.33 -11.50
N GLN A 23 -13.01 -11.56 -12.57
CA GLN A 23 -11.98 -10.64 -13.03
C GLN A 23 -11.91 -9.39 -12.14
N VAL A 24 -10.80 -9.25 -11.39
CA VAL A 24 -10.57 -8.17 -10.44
C VAL A 24 -9.81 -7.00 -11.07
N LEU A 25 -8.79 -7.29 -11.88
CA LEU A 25 -8.05 -6.25 -12.62
C LEU A 25 -8.27 -6.45 -14.12
N LYS A 26 -8.61 -5.37 -14.82
CA LYS A 26 -9.12 -5.40 -16.19
C LYS A 26 -8.26 -4.61 -17.19
N GLY A 27 -6.98 -4.39 -16.83
CA GLY A 27 -6.06 -3.63 -17.68
C GLY A 27 -5.47 -2.42 -16.96
N ILE A 28 -4.89 -2.64 -15.78
CA ILE A 28 -4.22 -1.58 -15.01
C ILE A 28 -2.95 -1.14 -15.74
N ILE A 29 -2.81 0.16 -15.92
CA ILE A 29 -1.61 0.84 -16.41
C ILE A 29 -1.22 1.89 -15.38
N LEU A 30 -0.05 1.76 -14.75
CA LEU A 30 0.47 2.76 -13.84
C LEU A 30 2.00 2.71 -13.73
N LYS A 31 2.58 3.83 -13.31
CA LYS A 31 4.03 3.96 -13.05
C LYS A 31 4.26 4.56 -11.68
N VAL A 32 5.26 4.03 -10.97
CA VAL A 32 5.69 4.58 -9.67
C VAL A 32 7.13 5.07 -9.81
N PRO A 33 7.35 6.40 -9.76
CA PRO A 33 8.70 6.97 -9.77
C PRO A 33 9.46 6.62 -8.49
N ARG A 34 10.80 6.53 -8.61
CA ARG A 34 11.67 6.28 -7.46
C ARG A 34 11.61 7.42 -6.44
N GLY A 35 11.69 7.08 -5.16
CA GLY A 35 11.72 8.02 -4.05
C GLY A 35 10.43 8.80 -3.83
N LYS A 36 9.33 8.45 -4.49
CA LYS A 36 8.03 9.12 -4.37
C LYS A 36 7.06 8.33 -3.53
N VAL A 37 6.12 9.04 -2.90
CA VAL A 37 4.93 8.44 -2.29
C VAL A 37 3.81 8.46 -3.31
N VAL A 38 3.37 7.28 -3.74
CA VAL A 38 2.24 7.12 -4.67
C VAL A 38 1.06 6.50 -3.92
N ALA A 39 -0.07 7.19 -3.90
CA ALA A 39 -1.30 6.67 -3.34
C ALA A 39 -2.14 5.98 -4.42
N ILE A 40 -2.69 4.82 -4.09
CA ILE A 40 -3.63 4.07 -4.92
C ILE A 40 -4.95 3.99 -4.15
N LEU A 41 -5.92 4.77 -4.60
CA LEU A 41 -7.21 4.98 -3.96
C LEU A 41 -8.32 4.25 -4.72
N GLY A 42 -9.43 3.99 -4.06
CA GLY A 42 -10.60 3.35 -4.66
C GLY A 42 -11.46 2.66 -3.62
N THR A 43 -12.64 2.23 -4.02
CA THR A 43 -13.60 1.54 -3.15
C THR A 43 -13.07 0.20 -2.63
N SER A 44 -13.68 -0.32 -1.57
CA SER A 44 -13.37 -1.66 -1.08
C SER A 44 -13.62 -2.70 -2.17
N GLY A 45 -12.73 -3.67 -2.30
CA GLY A 45 -12.87 -4.75 -3.29
C GLY A 45 -12.46 -4.41 -4.73
N CYS A 46 -12.06 -3.17 -5.05
CA CYS A 46 -11.68 -2.77 -6.43
C CYS A 46 -10.30 -3.34 -6.89
N GLY A 47 -9.61 -4.15 -6.07
CA GLY A 47 -8.37 -4.83 -6.47
C GLY A 47 -7.08 -4.25 -5.93
N LYS A 48 -7.10 -3.25 -5.02
CA LYS A 48 -5.90 -2.58 -4.48
C LYS A 48 -4.89 -3.54 -3.82
N SER A 49 -5.33 -4.36 -2.86
CA SER A 49 -4.45 -5.35 -2.20
C SER A 49 -3.99 -6.45 -3.17
N THR A 50 -4.82 -6.78 -4.17
CA THR A 50 -4.43 -7.70 -5.25
C THR A 50 -3.27 -7.14 -6.07
N LEU A 51 -3.31 -5.83 -6.35
CA LEU A 51 -2.23 -5.15 -7.05
C LEU A 51 -0.91 -5.22 -6.26
N LEU A 52 -0.94 -4.99 -4.94
CA LEU A 52 0.25 -5.15 -4.10
C LEU A 52 0.80 -6.58 -4.12
N ARG A 53 -0.07 -7.60 -4.13
CA ARG A 53 0.34 -9.01 -4.24
C ARG A 53 1.02 -9.32 -5.58
N LEU A 54 0.55 -8.72 -6.66
CA LEU A 54 1.16 -8.87 -7.99
C LEU A 54 2.52 -8.16 -8.06
N ILE A 55 2.66 -6.96 -7.48
CA ILE A 55 3.92 -6.24 -7.37
C ILE A 55 4.93 -7.06 -6.54
N GLY A 56 4.50 -7.65 -5.43
CA GLY A 56 5.33 -8.54 -4.60
C GLY A 56 5.55 -9.94 -5.16
N GLY A 57 5.01 -10.27 -6.34
CA GLY A 57 5.14 -11.58 -6.98
C GLY A 57 4.43 -12.72 -6.24
N GLN A 58 3.50 -12.42 -5.32
CA GLN A 58 2.72 -13.45 -4.60
C GLN A 58 1.65 -14.09 -5.49
N SER A 59 1.29 -13.43 -6.58
CA SER A 59 0.37 -13.92 -7.60
C SER A 59 0.94 -13.63 -8.97
N ARG A 60 0.56 -14.44 -9.97
CA ARG A 60 0.94 -14.23 -11.37
C ARG A 60 -0.22 -13.56 -12.10
N PRO A 61 0.03 -12.57 -12.98
CA PRO A 61 -1.02 -11.94 -13.78
C PRO A 61 -1.60 -12.93 -14.80
N ALA A 62 -2.87 -12.72 -15.17
CA ALA A 62 -3.49 -13.44 -16.29
C ALA A 62 -3.04 -12.88 -17.65
N ALA A 63 -2.76 -11.56 -17.71
CA ALA A 63 -2.19 -10.90 -18.86
C ALA A 63 -1.52 -9.57 -18.44
N GLY A 64 -0.73 -8.99 -19.33
CA GLY A 64 0.07 -7.80 -19.05
C GLY A 64 1.31 -8.09 -18.21
N CYS A 65 1.99 -7.06 -17.73
CA CYS A 65 3.20 -7.26 -16.95
C CYS A 65 3.36 -6.27 -15.80
N VAL A 66 4.07 -6.73 -14.77
CA VAL A 66 4.58 -5.91 -13.67
C VAL A 66 6.09 -5.95 -13.71
N ARG A 67 6.72 -4.78 -13.89
CA ARG A 67 8.18 -4.60 -13.75
C ARG A 67 8.49 -3.87 -12.45
N VAL A 68 9.46 -4.38 -11.73
CA VAL A 68 10.03 -3.73 -10.54
C VAL A 68 11.54 -3.69 -10.72
N ASP A 69 12.11 -2.50 -10.60
CA ASP A 69 13.54 -2.25 -10.82
C ASP A 69 14.02 -2.78 -12.20
N GLY A 70 13.17 -2.58 -13.23
CA GLY A 70 13.40 -3.00 -14.61
C GLY A 70 13.16 -4.49 -14.90
N GLN A 71 12.92 -5.32 -13.88
CA GLN A 71 12.76 -6.76 -14.01
C GLN A 71 11.28 -7.18 -13.99
N VAL A 72 10.89 -8.10 -14.86
CA VAL A 72 9.52 -8.64 -14.95
C VAL A 72 9.29 -9.64 -13.82
N VAL A 73 8.43 -9.27 -12.85
CA VAL A 73 8.27 -10.03 -11.60
C VAL A 73 7.78 -11.45 -11.81
N HIS A 74 6.83 -11.69 -12.71
CA HIS A 74 6.22 -13.01 -12.92
C HIS A 74 7.07 -13.95 -13.80
N GLU A 75 8.17 -13.47 -14.37
CA GLU A 75 9.14 -14.25 -15.13
C GLU A 75 10.36 -14.67 -14.26
N MET A 76 10.46 -14.13 -13.04
CA MET A 76 11.54 -14.46 -12.12
C MET A 76 11.43 -15.90 -11.60
N ASP A 77 12.58 -16.55 -11.45
CA ASP A 77 12.68 -17.75 -10.64
C ASP A 77 12.59 -17.44 -9.13
N ASP A 78 12.50 -18.48 -8.32
CA ASP A 78 12.33 -18.33 -6.87
C ASP A 78 13.50 -17.60 -6.21
N THR A 79 14.72 -17.78 -6.71
CA THR A 79 15.92 -17.13 -6.20
C THR A 79 15.92 -15.63 -6.50
N ALA A 80 15.66 -15.26 -7.75
CA ALA A 80 15.56 -13.85 -8.16
C ALA A 80 14.42 -13.14 -7.43
N LEU A 81 13.26 -13.80 -7.32
CA LEU A 81 12.10 -13.27 -6.59
C LEU A 81 12.39 -13.10 -5.10
N TYR A 82 13.12 -14.04 -4.48
CA TYR A 82 13.56 -13.92 -3.10
C TYR A 82 14.47 -12.69 -2.90
N LEU A 83 15.46 -12.48 -3.79
CA LEU A 83 16.36 -11.34 -3.74
C LEU A 83 15.63 -10.02 -3.97
N LEU A 84 14.63 -9.99 -4.87
CA LEU A 84 13.79 -8.82 -5.08
C LEU A 84 12.98 -8.48 -3.81
N ARG A 85 12.33 -9.47 -3.20
CA ARG A 85 11.54 -9.30 -1.97
C ARG A 85 12.36 -8.82 -0.78
N ARG A 86 13.64 -9.13 -0.69
CA ARG A 86 14.55 -8.58 0.33
C ARG A 86 14.68 -7.05 0.25
N LYS A 87 14.49 -6.48 -0.95
CA LYS A 87 14.53 -5.04 -1.20
C LYS A 87 13.15 -4.37 -1.06
N MET A 88 12.13 -5.12 -0.62
CA MET A 88 10.77 -4.65 -0.43
C MET A 88 10.33 -4.80 1.02
N GLY A 89 9.70 -3.77 1.57
CA GLY A 89 8.97 -3.83 2.81
C GLY A 89 7.47 -3.88 2.57
N MET A 90 6.74 -4.55 3.47
CA MET A 90 5.28 -4.56 3.39
C MET A 90 4.67 -4.39 4.78
N MET A 91 3.72 -3.47 4.88
CA MET A 91 2.87 -3.28 6.04
C MET A 91 1.45 -3.74 5.68
N PHE A 92 0.99 -4.77 6.36
CA PHE A 92 -0.33 -5.38 6.14
C PHE A 92 -1.43 -4.64 6.90
N GLN A 93 -2.65 -4.71 6.40
CA GLN A 93 -3.84 -4.08 6.98
C GLN A 93 -4.05 -4.39 8.47
N LYS A 94 -3.81 -5.62 8.92
CA LYS A 94 -3.91 -6.05 10.33
C LYS A 94 -2.56 -6.04 11.05
N SER A 95 -1.64 -5.15 10.68
CA SER A 95 -0.25 -5.07 11.17
C SER A 95 0.59 -6.32 10.90
N GLY A 96 0.02 -7.51 10.93
CA GLY A 96 0.68 -8.79 10.65
C GLY A 96 1.86 -9.08 11.59
N LEU A 97 1.84 -8.57 12.82
CA LEU A 97 2.87 -8.85 13.82
C LEU A 97 2.80 -10.32 14.26
N PHE A 98 3.95 -10.91 14.50
CA PHE A 98 4.06 -12.20 15.19
C PHE A 98 3.61 -12.00 16.64
N THR A 99 2.55 -12.69 17.05
CA THR A 99 1.90 -12.49 18.34
C THR A 99 2.68 -13.04 19.52
N ASP A 100 3.58 -13.98 19.25
CA ASP A 100 4.47 -14.68 20.17
C ASP A 100 5.88 -14.06 20.24
N LEU A 101 6.13 -12.99 19.50
CA LEU A 101 7.38 -12.23 19.50
C LEU A 101 7.16 -10.83 20.07
N SER A 102 8.12 -10.35 20.88
CA SER A 102 8.12 -8.98 21.38
C SER A 102 8.20 -7.95 20.25
N THR A 103 7.98 -6.70 20.57
CA THR A 103 8.19 -5.56 19.68
C THR A 103 9.60 -5.57 19.07
N PHE A 104 10.62 -5.80 19.90
CA PHE A 104 12.01 -5.93 19.44
C PHE A 104 12.17 -7.08 18.45
N GLU A 105 11.71 -8.27 18.83
CA GLU A 105 11.85 -9.48 18.03
C GLU A 105 11.10 -9.39 16.69
N ASN A 106 9.94 -8.76 16.65
CA ASN A 106 9.23 -8.51 15.40
C ASN A 106 10.07 -7.73 14.38
N ILE A 107 10.89 -6.78 14.83
CA ILE A 107 11.75 -5.95 13.96
C ILE A 107 13.07 -6.66 13.69
N ALA A 108 13.63 -7.39 14.67
CA ALA A 108 14.87 -8.14 14.52
C ALA A 108 14.72 -9.33 13.58
N PHE A 109 13.54 -9.95 13.54
CA PHE A 109 13.27 -11.17 12.78
C PHE A 109 13.72 -11.08 11.30
N PRO A 110 13.29 -10.09 10.49
CA PRO A 110 13.75 -10.00 9.10
C PRO A 110 15.26 -9.75 8.99
N MET A 111 15.91 -9.10 9.96
CA MET A 111 17.35 -8.89 9.95
C MET A 111 18.10 -10.20 10.16
N ARG A 112 17.69 -11.03 11.14
CA ARG A 112 18.28 -12.35 11.39
C ARG A 112 18.08 -13.31 10.22
N GLU A 113 16.87 -13.35 9.67
CA GLU A 113 16.52 -14.25 8.56
C GLU A 113 17.17 -13.87 7.22
N ARG A 114 17.50 -12.61 7.03
CA ARG A 114 17.86 -12.09 5.70
C ARG A 114 19.28 -11.52 5.62
N THR A 115 19.99 -11.43 6.74
CA THR A 115 21.35 -10.89 6.81
C THR A 115 22.26 -11.78 7.66
N SER A 116 23.56 -11.59 7.55
CA SER A 116 24.57 -12.19 8.43
C SER A 116 25.08 -11.20 9.48
N LEU A 117 24.31 -10.21 9.85
CA LEU A 117 24.70 -9.20 10.84
C LEU A 117 24.84 -9.83 12.22
N PRO A 118 25.87 -9.45 13.01
CA PRO A 118 26.00 -9.93 14.39
C PRO A 118 24.93 -9.31 15.28
N GLU A 119 24.50 -10.04 16.32
CA GLU A 119 23.41 -9.62 17.23
C GLU A 119 23.59 -8.22 17.84
N PRO A 120 24.78 -7.77 18.25
CA PRO A 120 24.94 -6.39 18.74
C PRO A 120 24.55 -5.34 17.69
N VAL A 121 24.87 -5.57 16.42
CA VAL A 121 24.51 -4.66 15.32
C VAL A 121 22.99 -4.70 15.06
N ILE A 122 22.37 -5.90 15.05
CA ILE A 122 20.93 -6.05 14.94
C ILE A 122 20.22 -5.29 16.05
N ARG A 123 20.68 -5.44 17.31
CA ARG A 123 20.13 -4.72 18.45
C ARG A 123 20.13 -3.21 18.24
N ASP A 124 21.25 -2.64 17.82
CA ASP A 124 21.37 -1.21 17.63
C ASP A 124 20.49 -0.71 16.47
N LEU A 125 20.44 -1.44 15.35
CA LEU A 125 19.55 -1.16 14.24
C LEU A 125 18.08 -1.20 14.66
N VAL A 126 17.64 -2.23 15.39
CA VAL A 126 16.27 -2.33 15.89
C VAL A 126 15.93 -1.15 16.79
N MET A 127 16.83 -0.75 17.70
CA MET A 127 16.59 0.39 18.57
C MET A 127 16.52 1.71 17.80
N MET A 128 17.27 1.85 16.70
CA MET A 128 17.15 2.99 15.79
C MET A 128 15.80 3.01 15.07
N LYS A 129 15.33 1.86 14.54
CA LYS A 129 14.00 1.76 13.89
C LYS A 129 12.87 2.05 14.88
N LEU A 130 12.96 1.53 16.10
CA LEU A 130 12.01 1.83 17.18
C LEU A 130 12.01 3.32 17.58
N HIS A 131 13.18 3.94 17.60
CA HIS A 131 13.30 5.38 17.85
C HIS A 131 12.61 6.20 16.75
N ALA A 132 12.81 5.82 15.49
CA ALA A 132 12.21 6.52 14.34
C ALA A 132 10.68 6.52 14.38
N VAL A 133 10.06 5.47 14.95
CA VAL A 133 8.60 5.37 15.12
C VAL A 133 8.11 5.76 16.53
N GLY A 134 9.02 6.26 17.41
CA GLY A 134 8.67 6.72 18.75
C GLY A 134 8.30 5.62 19.75
N LEU A 135 8.85 4.40 19.58
CA LEU A 135 8.53 3.23 20.41
C LEU A 135 9.73 2.58 21.08
N ARG A 136 10.86 3.31 21.22
CA ARG A 136 12.09 2.75 21.80
C ARG A 136 11.88 2.13 23.19
N SER A 137 11.08 2.75 24.05
CA SER A 137 10.80 2.25 25.40
C SER A 137 9.83 1.07 25.44
N ALA A 138 9.15 0.76 24.34
CA ALA A 138 8.22 -0.36 24.21
C ALA A 138 8.87 -1.62 23.61
N HIS A 139 10.19 -1.69 23.52
CA HIS A 139 10.91 -2.76 22.84
C HIS A 139 10.62 -4.17 23.38
N SER A 140 10.36 -4.30 24.68
CA SER A 140 10.08 -5.58 25.34
C SER A 140 8.60 -5.96 25.35
N LEU A 141 7.69 -5.05 25.01
CA LEU A 141 6.25 -5.30 25.04
C LEU A 141 5.85 -6.29 23.95
N MET A 142 4.85 -7.13 24.27
CA MET A 142 4.24 -8.05 23.34
C MET A 142 3.14 -7.32 22.52
N PRO A 143 2.77 -7.82 21.33
CA PRO A 143 1.74 -7.17 20.50
C PRO A 143 0.39 -6.95 21.20
N ASN A 144 -0.02 -7.84 22.08
CA ASN A 144 -1.26 -7.72 22.86
C ASN A 144 -1.22 -6.64 23.96
N GLU A 145 -0.04 -6.17 24.32
CA GLU A 145 0.16 -5.07 25.28
C GLU A 145 0.21 -3.69 24.57
N LEU A 146 0.19 -3.68 23.23
CA LEU A 146 0.26 -2.47 22.43
C LEU A 146 -1.13 -1.99 21.99
N SER A 147 -1.35 -0.67 21.98
CA SER A 147 -2.52 -0.09 21.29
C SER A 147 -2.46 -0.35 19.77
N GLY A 148 -3.60 -0.26 19.08
CA GLY A 148 -3.65 -0.44 17.62
C GLY A 148 -2.70 0.50 16.87
N GLY A 149 -2.59 1.76 17.28
CA GLY A 149 -1.64 2.71 16.71
C GLY A 149 -0.17 2.34 16.99
N MET A 150 0.14 1.78 18.19
CA MET A 150 1.48 1.27 18.49
C MET A 150 1.81 0.04 17.63
N GLN A 151 0.88 -0.90 17.49
CA GLN A 151 1.07 -2.08 16.62
C GLN A 151 1.36 -1.66 15.16
N ARG A 152 0.65 -0.65 14.63
CA ARG A 152 0.91 -0.09 13.30
C ARG A 152 2.32 0.49 13.18
N ARG A 153 2.78 1.22 14.20
CA ARG A 153 4.14 1.78 14.21
C ARG A 153 5.23 0.70 14.30
N VAL A 154 4.99 -0.38 15.03
CA VAL A 154 5.90 -1.56 15.03
C VAL A 154 5.91 -2.22 13.65
N ALA A 155 4.76 -2.42 13.03
CA ALA A 155 4.67 -2.98 11.68
C ALA A 155 5.40 -2.10 10.64
N LEU A 156 5.31 -0.78 10.77
CA LEU A 156 6.05 0.17 9.96
C LEU A 156 7.57 0.04 10.17
N ALA A 157 8.03 -0.02 11.44
CA ALA A 157 9.44 -0.22 11.76
C ALA A 157 9.98 -1.54 11.20
N ARG A 158 9.19 -2.62 11.26
CA ARG A 158 9.53 -3.90 10.66
C ARG A 158 9.59 -3.84 9.12
N ALA A 159 8.66 -3.13 8.48
CA ALA A 159 8.66 -2.98 7.03
C ALA A 159 9.93 -2.28 6.50
N ILE A 160 10.52 -1.37 7.29
CA ILE A 160 11.77 -0.68 6.94
C ILE A 160 13.03 -1.31 7.57
N ALA A 161 12.94 -2.48 8.17
CA ALA A 161 14.04 -3.10 8.92
C ALA A 161 15.27 -3.36 8.05
N LEU A 162 15.10 -3.72 6.78
CA LEU A 162 16.16 -4.04 5.83
C LEU A 162 16.55 -2.88 4.90
N ASP A 163 16.18 -1.64 5.21
CA ASP A 163 16.37 -0.47 4.37
C ASP A 163 15.93 -0.71 2.90
N PRO A 164 14.65 -1.04 2.68
CA PRO A 164 14.14 -1.45 1.38
C PRO A 164 14.13 -0.29 0.39
N MET A 165 14.20 -0.59 -0.91
CA MET A 165 13.98 0.40 -1.97
C MET A 165 12.51 0.76 -2.18
N LEU A 166 11.60 -0.13 -1.76
CA LEU A 166 10.15 -0.01 -1.88
C LEU A 166 9.47 -0.41 -0.58
N VAL A 167 8.55 0.41 -0.09
CA VAL A 167 7.61 0.02 0.98
C VAL A 167 6.19 0.09 0.45
N MET A 168 5.46 -1.00 0.64
CA MET A 168 4.04 -1.11 0.29
C MET A 168 3.20 -1.10 1.57
N TYR A 169 2.22 -0.22 1.63
CA TYR A 169 1.30 -0.06 2.75
C TYR A 169 -0.11 -0.45 2.31
N ASP A 170 -0.65 -1.51 2.91
CA ASP A 170 -2.02 -1.96 2.66
C ASP A 170 -2.94 -1.44 3.76
N GLU A 171 -3.77 -0.46 3.45
CA GLU A 171 -4.72 0.22 4.34
C GLU A 171 -4.07 0.66 5.69
N PRO A 172 -3.00 1.48 5.65
CA PRO A 172 -2.25 1.82 6.86
C PRO A 172 -3.06 2.62 7.88
N PHE A 173 -4.11 3.30 7.45
CA PHE A 173 -4.96 4.19 8.26
C PHE A 173 -6.18 3.51 8.88
N ALA A 174 -6.54 2.31 8.38
CA ALA A 174 -7.78 1.64 8.74
C ALA A 174 -7.92 1.36 10.25
N GLY A 175 -9.04 1.80 10.84
CA GLY A 175 -9.38 1.51 12.23
C GLY A 175 -8.55 2.25 13.29
N LEU A 176 -7.87 3.33 12.91
CA LEU A 176 -7.14 4.19 13.83
C LEU A 176 -8.00 5.39 14.28
N ASP A 177 -7.73 5.85 15.48
CA ASP A 177 -8.21 7.16 15.94
C ASP A 177 -7.53 8.30 15.15
N PRO A 178 -8.12 9.51 15.09
CA PRO A 178 -7.61 10.60 14.27
C PRO A 178 -6.16 11.01 14.60
N ILE A 179 -5.73 10.88 15.86
CA ILE A 179 -4.36 11.24 16.27
C ILE A 179 -3.39 10.18 15.76
N SER A 180 -3.67 8.90 16.01
CA SER A 180 -2.84 7.77 15.55
C SER A 180 -2.74 7.74 14.02
N LEU A 181 -3.84 8.03 13.33
CA LEU A 181 -3.91 8.10 11.87
C LEU A 181 -2.94 9.18 11.32
N ASN A 182 -3.01 10.40 11.86
CA ASN A 182 -2.12 11.49 11.48
C ASN A 182 -0.64 11.17 11.80
N VAL A 183 -0.37 10.50 12.92
CA VAL A 183 0.99 10.03 13.27
C VAL A 183 1.52 9.07 12.21
N ILE A 184 0.73 8.07 11.78
CA ILE A 184 1.14 7.10 10.74
C ILE A 184 1.37 7.80 9.40
N ALA A 185 0.46 8.69 8.98
CA ALA A 185 0.61 9.46 7.74
C ALA A 185 1.92 10.26 7.73
N ASN A 186 2.18 11.01 8.79
CA ASN A 186 3.42 11.77 8.93
C ASN A 186 4.67 10.87 8.99
N LEU A 187 4.61 9.71 9.64
CA LEU A 187 5.74 8.77 9.66
C LEU A 187 6.06 8.24 8.27
N ILE A 188 5.04 7.85 7.48
CA ILE A 188 5.23 7.40 6.09
C ILE A 188 5.93 8.49 5.27
N ARG A 189 5.48 9.76 5.33
CA ARG A 189 6.09 10.86 4.61
C ARG A 189 7.54 11.12 5.06
N ARG A 190 7.76 11.26 6.37
CA ARG A 190 9.09 11.51 6.94
C ARG A 190 10.10 10.40 6.64
N LEU A 191 9.67 9.13 6.68
CA LEU A 191 10.55 8.01 6.33
C LEU A 191 10.88 8.00 4.83
N ASN A 192 9.91 8.33 3.96
CA ASN A 192 10.18 8.49 2.54
C ASN A 192 11.21 9.61 2.31
N ASP A 193 11.04 10.78 2.92
CA ASP A 193 11.94 11.92 2.76
C ASP A 193 13.34 11.63 3.31
N ALA A 194 13.43 10.96 4.46
CA ALA A 194 14.70 10.70 5.14
C ALA A 194 15.52 9.57 4.50
N LEU A 195 14.84 8.53 4.00
CA LEU A 195 15.49 7.33 3.47
C LEU A 195 15.52 7.30 1.93
N GLY A 196 14.83 8.20 1.24
CA GLY A 196 14.68 8.18 -0.20
C GLY A 196 13.93 6.94 -0.72
N VAL A 197 13.20 6.24 0.15
CA VAL A 197 12.47 5.01 -0.18
C VAL A 197 11.25 5.32 -1.05
N THR A 198 10.97 4.47 -2.03
CA THR A 198 9.70 4.57 -2.78
C THR A 198 8.57 3.99 -1.95
N SER A 199 7.44 4.67 -1.89
CA SER A 199 6.28 4.26 -1.08
C SER A 199 5.04 4.11 -1.93
N ILE A 200 4.34 2.98 -1.81
CA ILE A 200 2.99 2.78 -2.34
C ILE A 200 2.02 2.69 -1.16
N VAL A 201 1.06 3.58 -1.11
CA VAL A 201 0.00 3.59 -0.09
C VAL A 201 -1.32 3.21 -0.76
N VAL A 202 -1.83 2.03 -0.43
CA VAL A 202 -3.16 1.60 -0.84
C VAL A 202 -4.14 1.96 0.27
N SER A 203 -5.15 2.77 -0.04
CA SER A 203 -6.13 3.20 0.95
C SER A 203 -7.50 3.53 0.35
N TYR A 204 -8.52 3.54 1.18
CA TYR A 204 -9.80 4.20 0.94
C TYR A 204 -9.86 5.60 1.61
N ASP A 205 -8.90 5.95 2.47
CA ASP A 205 -8.82 7.26 3.11
C ASP A 205 -8.14 8.26 2.17
N VAL A 206 -8.96 9.05 1.50
CA VAL A 206 -8.51 10.04 0.51
C VAL A 206 -7.82 11.21 1.20
N VAL A 207 -8.40 11.72 2.30
CA VAL A 207 -7.91 12.91 3.00
C VAL A 207 -6.48 12.74 3.48
N GLU A 208 -6.19 11.63 4.15
CA GLU A 208 -4.85 11.37 4.66
C GLU A 208 -3.86 11.03 3.55
N SER A 209 -4.32 10.33 2.51
CA SER A 209 -3.50 10.04 1.34
C SER A 209 -3.08 11.30 0.59
N LEU A 210 -3.97 12.28 0.44
CA LEU A 210 -3.68 13.58 -0.19
C LEU A 210 -2.61 14.39 0.58
N LYS A 211 -2.52 14.22 1.90
CA LYS A 211 -1.51 14.94 2.72
C LYS A 211 -0.09 14.46 2.48
N ILE A 212 0.09 13.20 2.12
CA ILE A 212 1.41 12.57 2.09
C ILE A 212 1.88 12.15 0.70
N ALA A 213 0.97 12.00 -0.27
CA ALA A 213 1.29 11.53 -1.61
C ALA A 213 1.92 12.63 -2.48
N ASP A 214 2.80 12.20 -3.40
CA ASP A 214 3.28 13.01 -4.52
C ASP A 214 2.37 12.83 -5.75
N TYR A 215 1.81 11.60 -5.91
CA TYR A 215 0.97 11.23 -7.04
C TYR A 215 -0.13 10.25 -6.63
N ILE A 216 -1.26 10.28 -7.31
CA ILE A 216 -2.45 9.51 -6.96
C ILE A 216 -2.99 8.79 -8.17
N TYR A 217 -3.37 7.54 -7.97
CA TYR A 217 -4.18 6.74 -8.89
C TYR A 217 -5.50 6.38 -8.22
N PHE A 218 -6.59 6.57 -8.91
CA PHE A 218 -7.91 6.08 -8.51
C PHE A 218 -8.25 4.82 -9.30
N ILE A 219 -8.54 3.72 -8.59
CA ILE A 219 -8.97 2.47 -9.20
C ILE A 219 -10.47 2.28 -8.98
N SER A 220 -11.19 2.04 -10.05
CA SER A 220 -12.60 1.66 -10.06
C SER A 220 -12.81 0.56 -11.08
N ASP A 221 -13.67 -0.41 -10.77
CA ASP A 221 -14.02 -1.53 -11.68
C ASP A 221 -12.80 -2.25 -12.30
N GLY A 222 -11.69 -2.30 -11.58
CA GLY A 222 -10.48 -2.99 -12.03
C GLY A 222 -9.64 -2.25 -13.06
N VAL A 223 -9.91 -0.96 -13.30
CA VAL A 223 -9.12 -0.08 -14.17
C VAL A 223 -8.68 1.19 -13.42
N VAL A 224 -7.69 1.89 -13.95
CA VAL A 224 -7.34 3.24 -13.49
C VAL A 224 -8.37 4.22 -14.06
N ALA A 225 -9.27 4.71 -13.21
CA ALA A 225 -10.34 5.62 -13.59
C ALA A 225 -9.86 7.08 -13.71
N ALA A 226 -8.94 7.48 -12.82
CA ALA A 226 -8.32 8.81 -12.83
C ALA A 226 -6.94 8.76 -12.18
N HIS A 227 -6.07 9.70 -12.50
CA HIS A 227 -4.77 9.85 -11.86
C HIS A 227 -4.23 11.27 -12.01
N GLY A 228 -3.28 11.65 -11.16
CA GLY A 228 -2.63 12.96 -11.23
C GLY A 228 -1.79 13.26 -10.00
N SER A 229 -1.06 14.36 -10.03
CA SER A 229 -0.46 14.95 -8.83
C SER A 229 -1.54 15.41 -7.85
N VAL A 230 -1.19 15.62 -6.59
CA VAL A 230 -2.13 16.14 -5.57
C VAL A 230 -2.74 17.48 -6.02
N ALA A 231 -1.96 18.36 -6.67
CA ALA A 231 -2.46 19.63 -7.17
C ALA A 231 -3.50 19.45 -8.29
N GLU A 232 -3.25 18.53 -9.24
CA GLU A 232 -4.19 18.21 -10.33
C GLU A 232 -5.47 17.58 -9.79
N VAL A 233 -5.37 16.65 -8.82
CA VAL A 233 -6.52 16.00 -8.18
C VAL A 233 -7.37 17.03 -7.43
N ASN A 234 -6.75 17.93 -6.67
CA ASN A 234 -7.47 18.99 -5.94
C ASN A 234 -8.16 19.98 -6.86
N ALA A 235 -7.56 20.31 -8.02
CA ALA A 235 -8.13 21.20 -9.03
C ALA A 235 -9.12 20.51 -9.99
N SER A 236 -9.24 19.19 -9.95
CA SER A 236 -10.09 18.42 -10.85
C SER A 236 -11.56 18.78 -10.69
N LYS A 237 -12.26 18.88 -11.80
CA LYS A 237 -13.72 19.04 -11.88
C LYS A 237 -14.42 17.73 -12.31
N ASP A 238 -13.64 16.66 -12.50
CA ASP A 238 -14.19 15.36 -12.86
C ASP A 238 -15.13 14.86 -11.75
N PRO A 239 -16.38 14.54 -12.04
CA PRO A 239 -17.36 14.11 -11.03
C PRO A 239 -16.91 12.88 -10.24
N PHE A 240 -16.17 11.94 -10.87
CA PHE A 240 -15.63 10.78 -10.19
C PHE A 240 -14.56 11.16 -9.15
N VAL A 241 -13.60 12.02 -9.54
CA VAL A 241 -12.56 12.51 -8.63
C VAL A 241 -13.18 13.32 -7.49
N ARG A 242 -14.15 14.20 -7.81
CA ARG A 242 -14.85 15.00 -6.79
C ARG A 242 -15.62 14.14 -5.79
N GLN A 243 -16.29 13.07 -6.25
CA GLN A 243 -17.00 12.15 -5.37
C GLN A 243 -16.07 11.58 -4.29
N PHE A 244 -14.84 11.18 -4.66
CA PHE A 244 -13.86 10.66 -3.70
C PHE A 244 -13.26 11.75 -2.83
N VAL A 245 -12.85 12.88 -3.39
CA VAL A 245 -12.16 13.96 -2.65
C VAL A 245 -13.09 14.65 -1.68
N ASP A 246 -14.35 14.89 -2.08
CA ASP A 246 -15.36 15.59 -1.26
C ASP A 246 -16.25 14.61 -0.47
N SER A 247 -16.00 13.30 -0.59
CA SER A 247 -16.78 12.25 0.08
C SER A 247 -18.27 12.34 -0.20
N LEU A 248 -18.65 12.60 -1.47
CA LEU A 248 -20.04 12.77 -1.87
C LEU A 248 -20.73 11.40 -1.95
N HIS A 249 -21.98 11.32 -1.44
CA HIS A 249 -22.77 10.10 -1.48
C HIS A 249 -23.31 9.82 -2.90
N ASP A 250 -23.60 10.86 -3.66
CA ASP A 250 -24.05 10.79 -5.05
C ASP A 250 -22.90 11.04 -6.03
N GLY A 251 -22.81 10.24 -7.09
CA GLY A 251 -21.79 10.38 -8.12
C GLY A 251 -21.67 9.13 -9.01
N PRO A 252 -20.63 9.08 -9.85
CA PRO A 252 -20.37 7.96 -10.76
C PRO A 252 -20.22 6.61 -10.06
N VAL A 253 -19.71 6.58 -8.81
CA VAL A 253 -19.68 5.37 -8.00
C VAL A 253 -21.07 5.18 -7.38
N ALA A 254 -21.82 4.21 -7.89
CA ALA A 254 -23.18 3.97 -7.49
C ALA A 254 -23.30 3.53 -6.01
N PHE A 255 -24.24 4.14 -5.28
CA PHE A 255 -24.60 3.71 -3.93
C PHE A 255 -25.34 2.35 -3.93
N HIS A 256 -26.24 2.16 -4.91
CA HIS A 256 -27.03 0.95 -5.00
C HIS A 256 -26.27 -0.17 -5.73
N TYR A 257 -26.31 -1.38 -5.15
CA TYR A 257 -25.93 -2.59 -5.90
C TYR A 257 -26.90 -2.77 -7.08
N PRO A 258 -26.42 -3.15 -8.27
CA PRO A 258 -27.28 -3.31 -9.44
C PRO A 258 -28.46 -4.24 -9.14
N ALA A 259 -29.68 -3.71 -9.28
CA ALA A 259 -30.91 -4.43 -9.04
C ALA A 259 -31.94 -4.06 -10.12
N ARG A 260 -33.01 -4.86 -10.22
CA ARG A 260 -34.19 -4.50 -11.03
C ARG A 260 -34.85 -3.24 -10.44
N PRO A 261 -35.61 -2.48 -11.25
CA PRO A 261 -36.38 -1.34 -10.70
C PRO A 261 -37.25 -1.80 -9.53
N TYR A 262 -37.19 -1.08 -8.41
CA TYR A 262 -37.86 -1.44 -7.15
C TYR A 262 -39.37 -1.76 -7.31
N PRO A 263 -40.17 -1.04 -8.14
CA PRO A 263 -41.55 -1.41 -8.42
C PRO A 263 -41.74 -2.81 -9.00
N ALA A 264 -40.75 -3.27 -9.81
CA ALA A 264 -40.83 -4.65 -10.39
C ALA A 264 -40.60 -5.73 -9.33
N ASP A 265 -39.75 -5.48 -8.34
CA ASP A 265 -39.54 -6.42 -7.23
C ASP A 265 -40.73 -6.44 -6.25
N LEU A 266 -41.42 -5.34 -6.09
CA LEU A 266 -42.62 -5.22 -5.26
C LEU A 266 -43.89 -5.69 -5.96
N ARG A 267 -43.85 -6.09 -7.25
CA ARG A 267 -45.00 -6.41 -8.08
C ARG A 267 -46.10 -5.33 -8.06
N ILE A 268 -45.69 -4.06 -7.93
CA ILE A 268 -46.58 -2.90 -7.95
C ILE A 268 -46.75 -2.52 -9.43
N GLY A 269 -47.94 -2.74 -9.98
CA GLY A 269 -48.28 -2.34 -11.34
C GLY A 269 -48.39 -3.44 -12.38
N SER A 270 -48.77 -4.65 -11.98
CA SER A 270 -49.29 -5.71 -12.87
C SER A 270 -50.81 -5.72 -12.87
#